data_66f018a14646ac5f1ed8cff4c88922c6
#
_entry.id   66f018a14646ac5f1ed8cff4c88922c6
#
_cell.length_a   1.000
_cell.length_b   1.000
_cell.length_c   1.000
_cell.angle_alpha   90.00
_cell.angle_beta   90.00
_cell.angle_gamma   90.00
#
_symmetry.space_group_name_H-M   'P 1'
#
loop_
_entity.id
_entity.type
_entity.pdbx_description
1 polymer ?
#
loop_
_entity_poly.entity_id
_entity_poly.type
_entity_poly.pdbx_seq_one_letter_code
_entity_poly.pdbx_strand_id
1 'polypeptide(L)'
;MIKTAPENDILLAEDDVDDVVFFEMALKELELPYFVRHAENGEVLFVLLKNKIPYILFLDIHMPCKDGLSCITEIRKNKEYDAMPVIMYTSNFSNKIIEECYRNGANLYMTKTNTFSELTKKLKKVFSIDWNDYMHYPPQNQFVLS
;
A
#
# COMPACT_ATOMS: atom_id res chain seq x y z
N MET A 1 -17.79 -21.62 -0.22
CA MET A 1 -17.79 -20.20 0.11
C MET A 1 -16.40 -19.62 -0.05
N ILE A 2 -16.25 -18.65 -0.91
CA ILE A 2 -14.97 -18.00 -1.14
C ILE A 2 -14.75 -16.97 -0.02
N LYS A 3 -13.65 -17.11 0.71
CA LYS A 3 -13.27 -16.11 1.69
C LYS A 3 -12.56 -14.97 0.98
N THR A 4 -13.17 -13.80 0.97
CA THR A 4 -12.47 -12.58 0.60
C THR A 4 -11.64 -12.09 1.79
N ALA A 5 -10.57 -11.34 1.52
CA ALA A 5 -9.81 -10.70 2.58
C ALA A 5 -10.73 -9.78 3.40
N PRO A 6 -10.59 -9.77 4.73
CA PRO A 6 -11.38 -8.82 5.53
C PRO A 6 -11.10 -7.39 5.08
N GLU A 7 -12.16 -6.63 4.84
CA GLU A 7 -12.06 -5.24 4.36
C GLU A 7 -11.37 -4.30 5.33
N ASN A 8 -11.06 -4.75 6.54
CA ASN A 8 -10.39 -3.96 7.55
C ASN A 8 -8.94 -4.37 7.80
N ASP A 9 -8.39 -5.33 7.04
CA ASP A 9 -7.02 -5.81 7.23
C ASP A 9 -6.07 -5.04 6.31
N ILE A 10 -5.26 -4.17 6.90
CA ILE A 10 -4.29 -3.34 6.19
C ILE A 10 -2.89 -3.84 6.51
N LEU A 11 -2.09 -4.05 5.49
CA LEU A 11 -0.68 -4.41 5.66
C LEU A 11 0.16 -3.20 5.26
N LEU A 12 1.01 -2.75 6.18
CA LEU A 12 1.90 -1.61 5.95
C LEU A 12 3.35 -2.11 5.98
N ALA A 13 4.03 -2.01 4.85
CA ALA A 13 5.45 -2.34 4.75
C ALA A 13 6.26 -1.04 4.81
N GLU A 14 6.93 -0.83 5.94
CA GLU A 14 7.59 0.41 6.30
C GLU A 14 8.65 0.15 7.36
N ASP A 15 9.88 0.63 7.17
CA ASP A 15 10.94 0.44 8.15
C ASP A 15 11.04 1.57 9.18
N ASP A 16 10.48 2.73 8.90
CA ASP A 16 10.52 3.88 9.80
C ASP A 16 9.36 3.82 10.81
N VAL A 17 9.71 3.60 12.07
CA VAL A 17 8.73 3.47 13.15
C VAL A 17 7.88 4.73 13.30
N ASP A 18 8.46 5.91 13.10
CA ASP A 18 7.72 7.17 13.21
C ASP A 18 6.64 7.26 12.12
N ASP A 19 6.96 6.82 10.91
CA ASP A 19 5.98 6.79 9.82
C ASP A 19 4.88 5.78 10.09
N VAL A 20 5.19 4.65 10.71
CA VAL A 20 4.19 3.66 11.12
C VAL A 20 3.22 4.27 12.13
N VAL A 21 3.74 4.91 13.17
CA VAL A 21 2.92 5.55 14.19
C VAL A 21 2.03 6.63 13.59
N PHE A 22 2.60 7.45 12.71
CA PHE A 22 1.88 8.53 12.03
C PHE A 22 0.73 7.99 11.18
N PHE A 23 0.99 6.92 10.44
CA PHE A 23 -0.02 6.24 9.62
C PHE A 23 -1.15 5.68 10.49
N GLU A 24 -0.81 4.99 11.57
CA GLU A 24 -1.81 4.41 12.48
C GLU A 24 -2.67 5.48 13.14
N MET A 25 -2.06 6.60 13.53
CA MET A 25 -2.80 7.72 14.09
C MET A 25 -3.78 8.31 13.09
N ALA A 26 -3.39 8.42 11.83
CA ALA A 26 -4.25 8.93 10.78
C ALA A 26 -5.45 8.01 10.54
N LEU A 27 -5.24 6.70 10.54
CA LEU A 27 -6.34 5.74 10.42
C LEU A 27 -7.32 5.85 11.59
N LYS A 28 -6.79 6.02 12.79
CA LYS A 28 -7.62 6.16 13.99
C LYS A 28 -8.46 7.42 13.93
N GLU A 29 -7.91 8.52 13.43
CA GLU A 29 -8.64 9.78 13.26
C GLU A 29 -9.84 9.61 12.31
N LEU A 30 -9.73 8.74 11.32
CA LEU A 30 -10.81 8.47 10.38
C LEU A 30 -11.94 7.63 11.01
N GLU A 31 -11.74 7.13 12.22
CA GLU A 31 -12.72 6.31 12.96
C GLU A 31 -13.18 5.08 12.19
N LEU A 32 -12.31 4.56 11.33
CA LEU A 32 -12.61 3.37 10.54
C LEU A 32 -12.03 2.13 11.26
N PRO A 33 -12.73 1.01 11.21
CA PRO A 33 -12.31 -0.20 11.96
C PRO A 33 -11.20 -0.96 11.25
N TYR A 34 -10.08 -0.30 10.95
CA TYR A 34 -8.95 -0.94 10.29
C TYR A 34 -7.95 -1.52 11.29
N PHE A 35 -7.44 -2.70 10.96
CA PHE A 35 -6.32 -3.31 11.66
C PHE A 35 -5.08 -3.19 10.80
N VAL A 36 -4.00 -2.68 11.37
CA VAL A 36 -2.73 -2.55 10.66
C VAL A 36 -1.79 -3.65 11.12
N ARG A 37 -1.39 -4.49 10.16
CA ARG A 37 -0.27 -5.39 10.35
C ARG A 37 0.96 -4.70 9.78
N HIS A 38 2.06 -4.76 10.47
CA HIS A 38 3.27 -4.04 10.09
C HIS A 38 4.39 -5.00 9.69
N ALA A 39 4.97 -4.75 8.51
CA ALA A 39 6.18 -5.41 8.04
C ALA A 39 7.32 -4.39 8.06
N GLU A 40 8.37 -4.64 8.82
CA GLU A 40 9.50 -3.72 8.97
C GLU A 40 10.50 -3.79 7.81
N ASN A 41 10.37 -4.79 6.95
CA ASN A 41 11.21 -4.95 5.75
C ASN A 41 10.53 -5.89 4.76
N GLY A 42 11.14 -6.01 3.58
CA GLY A 42 10.56 -6.82 2.50
C GLY A 42 10.49 -8.30 2.79
N GLU A 43 11.40 -8.84 3.59
CA GLU A 43 11.34 -10.27 3.94
C GLU A 43 10.17 -10.57 4.87
N VAL A 44 9.97 -9.73 5.88
CA VAL A 44 8.83 -9.86 6.80
C VAL A 44 7.53 -9.69 6.04
N LEU A 45 7.50 -8.78 5.05
CA LEU A 45 6.32 -8.58 4.21
C LEU A 45 5.85 -9.89 3.59
N PHE A 46 6.74 -10.68 3.00
CA PHE A 46 6.36 -11.93 2.35
C PHE A 46 5.92 -13.00 3.34
N VAL A 47 6.50 -13.01 4.54
CA VAL A 47 6.02 -13.90 5.61
C VAL A 47 4.58 -13.55 5.97
N LEU A 48 4.27 -12.27 6.13
CA LEU A 48 2.92 -11.84 6.49
C LEU A 48 1.91 -12.06 5.37
N LEU A 49 2.33 -11.87 4.12
CA LEU A 49 1.46 -12.14 2.95
C LEU A 49 1.09 -13.62 2.87
N LYS A 50 2.03 -14.51 3.16
CA LYS A 50 1.75 -15.96 3.18
C LYS A 50 0.76 -16.34 4.26
N ASN A 51 0.81 -15.65 5.40
CA ASN A 51 -0.11 -15.94 6.50
C ASN A 51 -1.54 -15.50 6.16
N LYS A 52 -1.67 -14.31 5.55
CA LYS A 52 -2.97 -13.75 5.23
C LYS A 52 -2.81 -12.61 4.24
N ILE A 53 -3.58 -12.65 3.15
CA ILE A 53 -3.62 -11.58 2.16
C ILE A 53 -4.43 -10.41 2.73
N PRO A 54 -3.88 -9.18 2.76
CA PRO A 54 -4.62 -8.04 3.29
C PRO A 54 -5.68 -7.53 2.30
N TYR A 55 -6.56 -6.68 2.78
CA TYR A 55 -7.48 -5.94 1.92
C TYR A 55 -6.70 -4.94 1.04
N ILE A 56 -5.74 -4.22 1.62
CA ILE A 56 -4.86 -3.28 0.91
C ILE A 56 -3.45 -3.41 1.49
N LEU A 57 -2.46 -3.38 0.61
CA LEU A 57 -1.04 -3.28 0.97
C LEU A 57 -0.55 -1.87 0.69
N PHE A 58 0.01 -1.21 1.72
CA PHE A 58 0.77 0.02 1.56
C PHE A 58 2.25 -0.34 1.63
N LEU A 59 3.02 0.06 0.62
CA LEU A 59 4.38 -0.43 0.41
C LEU A 59 5.34 0.73 0.19
N ASP A 60 6.30 0.91 1.09
CA ASP A 60 7.38 1.86 0.89
C ASP A 60 8.42 1.28 -0.07
N ILE A 61 9.09 2.15 -0.80
CA ILE A 61 10.16 1.78 -1.72
C ILE A 61 11.46 1.54 -0.94
N HIS A 62 11.77 2.42 0.00
CA HIS A 62 13.04 2.38 0.72
C HIS A 62 12.94 1.54 1.98
N MET A 63 13.31 0.28 1.86
CA MET A 63 13.33 -0.66 2.98
C MET A 63 14.59 -1.51 2.92
N PRO A 64 15.14 -1.93 4.07
CA PRO A 64 16.26 -2.86 4.09
C PRO A 64 15.85 -4.27 3.64
N CYS A 65 16.82 -5.09 3.36
CA CYS A 65 16.70 -6.50 2.92
C CYS A 65 16.12 -6.63 1.52
N LYS A 66 14.97 -6.01 1.25
CA LYS A 66 14.32 -6.07 -0.05
C LYS A 66 13.51 -4.79 -0.23
N ASP A 67 13.82 -4.00 -1.24
CA ASP A 67 13.13 -2.73 -1.46
C ASP A 67 11.73 -2.93 -2.07
N GLY A 68 10.95 -1.84 -2.08
CA GLY A 68 9.57 -1.90 -2.54
C GLY A 68 9.41 -2.20 -4.02
N LEU A 69 10.35 -1.77 -4.87
CA LEU A 69 10.29 -2.09 -6.29
C LEU A 69 10.47 -3.58 -6.52
N SER A 70 11.43 -4.20 -5.82
CA SER A 70 11.62 -5.64 -5.89
C SER A 70 10.41 -6.38 -5.34
N CYS A 71 9.82 -5.86 -4.27
CA CYS A 71 8.62 -6.45 -3.67
C CYS A 71 7.43 -6.44 -4.62
N ILE A 72 7.11 -5.28 -5.24
CA ILE A 72 5.96 -5.21 -6.15
C ILE A 72 6.16 -6.11 -7.37
N THR A 73 7.37 -6.15 -7.90
CA THR A 73 7.70 -7.03 -9.03
C THR A 73 7.43 -8.49 -8.68
N GLU A 74 7.90 -8.93 -7.51
CA GLU A 74 7.70 -10.31 -7.07
C GLU A 74 6.23 -10.62 -6.77
N ILE A 75 5.52 -9.69 -6.11
CA ILE A 75 4.10 -9.84 -5.81
C ILE A 75 3.31 -10.08 -7.09
N ARG A 76 3.56 -9.31 -8.13
CA ARG A 76 2.78 -9.40 -9.37
C ARG A 76 3.13 -10.61 -10.23
N LYS A 77 4.18 -11.34 -9.90
CA LYS A 77 4.48 -12.63 -10.53
C LYS A 77 3.66 -13.76 -9.93
N ASN A 78 3.10 -13.58 -8.76
CA ASN A 78 2.29 -14.58 -8.08
C ASN A 78 0.81 -14.27 -8.26
N LYS A 79 0.10 -15.10 -9.00
CA LYS A 79 -1.33 -14.92 -9.30
C LYS A 79 -2.21 -14.87 -8.07
N GLU A 80 -1.75 -15.46 -6.97
CA GLU A 80 -2.48 -15.42 -5.70
C GLU A 80 -2.75 -14.01 -5.21
N TYR A 81 -1.88 -13.05 -5.60
CA TYR A 81 -1.98 -11.65 -5.18
C TYR A 81 -2.56 -10.72 -6.25
N ASP A 82 -3.08 -11.27 -7.37
CA ASP A 82 -3.57 -10.44 -8.47
C ASP A 82 -4.67 -9.46 -8.06
N ALA A 83 -5.55 -9.88 -7.16
CA ALA A 83 -6.66 -9.04 -6.71
C ALA A 83 -6.32 -8.12 -5.53
N MET A 84 -5.08 -8.19 -5.02
CA MET A 84 -4.66 -7.37 -3.89
C MET A 84 -4.25 -5.97 -4.35
N PRO A 85 -4.94 -4.92 -3.89
CA PRO A 85 -4.49 -3.57 -4.18
C PRO A 85 -3.16 -3.28 -3.50
N VAL A 86 -2.23 -2.70 -4.25
CA VAL A 86 -0.94 -2.25 -3.74
C VAL A 86 -0.81 -0.76 -3.98
N ILE A 87 -0.62 -0.03 -2.88
CA ILE A 87 -0.44 1.41 -2.90
C ILE A 87 0.99 1.69 -2.48
N MET A 88 1.77 2.28 -3.39
CA MET A 88 3.12 2.70 -3.03
C MET A 88 3.01 3.91 -2.11
N TYR A 89 3.65 3.84 -0.96
CA TYR A 89 3.61 4.89 0.06
C TYR A 89 5.03 5.30 0.42
N THR A 90 5.51 6.39 -0.17
CA THR A 90 6.93 6.75 -0.12
C THR A 90 7.12 8.27 -0.22
N SER A 91 8.28 8.73 0.25
CA SER A 91 8.67 10.15 0.10
C SER A 91 9.35 10.45 -1.23
N ASN A 92 9.57 9.45 -2.06
CA ASN A 92 10.23 9.63 -3.36
C ASN A 92 9.26 10.24 -4.38
N PHE A 93 9.70 11.29 -5.12
CA PHE A 93 8.89 11.97 -6.16
C PHE A 93 9.46 11.79 -7.56
N SER A 94 10.46 10.93 -7.74
CA SER A 94 11.12 10.74 -9.03
C SER A 94 10.12 10.20 -10.06
N ASN A 95 9.99 10.87 -11.20
CA ASN A 95 9.11 10.41 -12.27
C ASN A 95 9.51 9.03 -12.77
N LYS A 96 10.81 8.73 -12.77
CA LYS A 96 11.32 7.42 -13.15
C LYS A 96 10.81 6.32 -12.22
N ILE A 97 10.87 6.56 -10.92
CA ILE A 97 10.42 5.60 -9.92
C ILE A 97 8.91 5.42 -9.98
N ILE A 98 8.18 6.52 -10.12
CA ILE A 98 6.72 6.47 -10.27
C ILE A 98 6.33 5.63 -11.48
N GLU A 99 7.00 5.84 -12.61
CA GLU A 99 6.75 5.09 -13.83
C GLU A 99 7.07 3.61 -13.67
N GLU A 100 8.18 3.28 -13.01
CA GLU A 100 8.56 1.90 -12.74
C GLU A 100 7.51 1.21 -11.85
N CYS A 101 7.02 1.88 -10.82
CA CYS A 101 5.96 1.34 -9.97
C CYS A 101 4.69 1.07 -10.76
N TYR A 102 4.31 1.99 -11.63
CA TYR A 102 3.14 1.81 -12.48
C TYR A 102 3.29 0.59 -13.40
N ARG A 103 4.42 0.48 -14.06
CA ARG A 103 4.71 -0.65 -14.98
C ARG A 103 4.76 -1.98 -14.25
N ASN A 104 5.23 -1.98 -13.01
CA ASN A 104 5.36 -3.21 -12.24
C ASN A 104 4.07 -3.61 -11.51
N GLY A 105 3.00 -2.88 -11.73
CA GLY A 105 1.68 -3.31 -11.31
C GLY A 105 1.18 -2.77 -9.98
N ALA A 106 1.73 -1.65 -9.49
CA ALA A 106 1.13 -0.95 -8.37
C ALA A 106 -0.17 -0.29 -8.82
N ASN A 107 -1.13 -0.20 -7.91
CA ASN A 107 -2.45 0.37 -8.20
C ASN A 107 -2.50 1.88 -8.03
N LEU A 108 -1.83 2.40 -7.01
CA LEU A 108 -1.73 3.84 -6.76
C LEU A 108 -0.35 4.16 -6.20
N TYR A 109 0.01 5.44 -6.30
CA TYR A 109 1.23 6.00 -5.75
C TYR A 109 0.86 7.16 -4.83
N MET A 110 1.14 7.00 -3.55
CA MET A 110 0.80 8.00 -2.54
C MET A 110 2.09 8.50 -1.92
N THR A 111 2.38 9.80 -2.09
CA THR A 111 3.57 10.39 -1.51
C THR A 111 3.35 10.67 -0.03
N LYS A 112 4.39 10.44 0.77
CA LYS A 112 4.36 10.78 2.20
C LYS A 112 4.25 12.29 2.36
N THR A 113 3.47 12.71 3.34
CA THR A 113 3.24 14.12 3.63
C THR A 113 3.76 14.46 5.02
N ASN A 114 4.05 15.74 5.25
CA ASN A 114 4.51 16.22 6.55
C ASN A 114 3.37 16.60 7.47
N THR A 115 2.14 16.69 6.95
CA THR A 115 1.00 17.09 7.75
C THR A 115 0.02 15.94 7.94
N PHE A 116 -0.51 15.87 9.15
CA PHE A 116 -1.51 14.89 9.52
C PHE A 116 -2.80 15.04 8.70
N SER A 117 -3.20 16.29 8.47
CA SER A 117 -4.38 16.62 7.68
C SER A 117 -4.29 16.10 6.24
N GLU A 118 -3.13 16.24 5.59
CA GLU A 118 -2.94 15.73 4.23
C GLU A 118 -2.95 14.21 4.19
N LEU A 119 -2.33 13.56 5.17
CA LEU A 119 -2.33 12.11 5.24
C LEU A 119 -3.75 11.57 5.42
N THR A 120 -4.52 12.14 6.34
CA THR A 120 -5.92 11.71 6.55
C THR A 120 -6.77 11.90 5.30
N LYS A 121 -6.58 13.00 4.57
CA LYS A 121 -7.30 13.24 3.31
C LYS A 121 -6.96 12.18 2.26
N LYS A 122 -5.68 11.86 2.12
CA LYS A 122 -5.24 10.84 1.14
C LYS A 122 -5.77 9.46 1.50
N LEU A 123 -5.68 9.09 2.77
CA LEU A 123 -6.21 7.81 3.23
C LEU A 123 -7.72 7.72 3.03
N LYS A 124 -8.44 8.81 3.30
CA LYS A 124 -9.88 8.86 3.07
C LYS A 124 -10.21 8.61 1.60
N LYS A 125 -9.45 9.17 0.67
CA LYS A 125 -9.62 8.92 -0.76
C LYS A 125 -9.38 7.45 -1.10
N VAL A 126 -8.31 6.86 -0.57
CA VAL A 126 -7.98 5.45 -0.81
C VAL A 126 -9.12 4.56 -0.34
N PHE A 127 -9.63 4.78 0.88
CA PHE A 127 -10.66 3.94 1.44
C PHE A 127 -12.06 4.23 0.90
N SER A 128 -12.23 5.30 0.13
CA SER A 128 -13.49 5.55 -0.59
C SER A 128 -13.57 4.83 -1.92
N ILE A 129 -12.47 4.29 -2.40
CA ILE A 129 -12.45 3.50 -3.64
C ILE A 129 -13.05 2.12 -3.35
N ASP A 130 -13.96 1.68 -4.19
CA ASP A 130 -14.46 0.31 -4.14
C ASP A 130 -13.45 -0.59 -4.86
N TRP A 131 -12.56 -1.19 -4.10
CA TRP A 131 -11.49 -2.03 -4.66
C TRP A 131 -12.01 -3.32 -5.29
N ASN A 132 -13.22 -3.73 -4.96
CA ASN A 132 -13.84 -4.90 -5.62
C ASN A 132 -14.23 -4.57 -7.06
N ASP A 133 -14.64 -3.33 -7.33
CA ASP A 133 -14.95 -2.86 -8.69
C ASP A 133 -13.73 -2.29 -9.37
N TYR A 134 -12.70 -1.91 -8.59
CA TYR A 134 -11.47 -1.34 -9.09
C TYR A 134 -10.48 -2.46 -9.45
N MET A 135 -10.93 -3.34 -10.33
CA MET A 135 -10.17 -4.54 -10.71
C MET A 135 -8.96 -4.26 -11.58
N HIS A 136 -8.87 -3.08 -12.13
CA HIS A 136 -7.83 -2.74 -13.09
C HIS A 136 -7.01 -1.56 -12.61
N TYR A 137 -5.82 -1.44 -13.18
CA TYR A 137 -4.95 -0.33 -12.89
C TYR A 137 -5.52 0.97 -13.46
N PRO A 138 -5.43 2.09 -12.74
CA PRO A 138 -5.94 3.35 -13.25
C PRO A 138 -5.13 3.79 -14.47
N PRO A 139 -5.66 4.71 -15.30
CA PRO A 139 -4.84 5.34 -16.30
C PRO A 139 -3.63 6.02 -15.66
N GLN A 140 -2.51 6.07 -16.38
CA GLN A 140 -1.25 6.59 -15.83
C GLN A 140 -1.39 8.00 -15.25
N ASN A 141 -2.24 8.85 -15.85
CA ASN A 141 -2.46 10.20 -15.34
C ASN A 141 -3.25 10.25 -14.03
N GLN A 142 -3.82 9.15 -13.59
CA GLN A 142 -4.56 9.04 -12.33
C GLN A 142 -3.82 8.18 -11.29
N PHE A 143 -2.63 7.70 -11.64
CA PHE A 143 -1.88 6.79 -10.78
C PHE A 143 -1.40 7.47 -9.49
N VAL A 144 -0.87 8.68 -9.60
CA VAL A 144 -0.41 9.42 -8.41
C VAL A 144 -1.60 10.06 -7.73
N LEU A 145 -1.78 9.70 -6.48
CA LEU A 145 -2.88 10.24 -5.66
C LEU A 145 -2.54 11.66 -5.20
N SER A 146 -3.38 12.60 -5.52
CA SER A 146 -3.21 14.00 -5.12
C SER A 146 -4.08 14.39 -3.94
#